data_62b49cf50b78a8c5f2b7e493b13bf030
#
_entry.id   62b49cf50b78a8c5f2b7e493b13bf030
#
_cell.length_a   1.000
_cell.length_b   1.000
_cell.length_c   1.000
_cell.angle_alpha   90.00
_cell.angle_beta   90.00
_cell.angle_gamma   90.00
#
_symmetry.space_group_name_H-M   'P 1'
#
loop_
_entity.id
_entity.type
_entity.pdbx_description
1 polymer ?
#
loop_
_entity_poly.entity_id
_entity_poly.type
_entity_poly.pdbx_seq_one_letter_code
_entity_poly.pdbx_strand_id
1 'polypeptide(L)'
;DVEKYVGSKLRRECGAAGISLKAPQIEVRMEIRDQRLFVIHSQHNSIGGYPLGALEQTLVLMSGGFDSTVAAYQIMRRGLMSHFCFFNLGGRAHELGVMEVAHFIWKKYGSSQRVLFVSVPFEEVLGEILGKVDNSHMGVVLKRMMLRAASRIADQLQIDALVTGEAISQVSSQTLPNLSLIDCVTEKLVLRPLIASHKQDIIDLAEEIGTADFAKHMPEYCGVISVNPKTHAKRNRVEYEEQQFDMAILERALENAKLVPIDRVIDELGQDVQIEEVSEALAGQIVVDIRHPDAAEDEPLEIAGIDVQALPFYALNARFKELDNSRQYLLYCDKGVMSRLHAHHLLSEGYANVRVYRPS
;
A
#
# COMPACT_ATOMS: atom_id res chain seq x y z
N ASP A 1 -38.59 -21.57 26.64
CA ASP A 1 -37.60 -22.21 25.78
C ASP A 1 -38.00 -21.98 24.32
N VAL A 2 -37.57 -20.81 23.82
CA VAL A 2 -37.98 -20.26 22.52
C VAL A 2 -37.54 -21.18 21.38
N GLU A 3 -36.32 -21.73 21.46
CA GLU A 3 -35.74 -22.60 20.42
C GLU A 3 -36.59 -23.85 20.20
N LYS A 4 -37.04 -24.51 21.27
CA LYS A 4 -37.92 -25.68 21.20
C LYS A 4 -39.29 -25.32 20.64
N TYR A 5 -39.83 -24.19 21.04
CA TYR A 5 -41.13 -23.73 20.55
C TYR A 5 -41.10 -23.46 19.05
N VAL A 6 -40.15 -22.65 18.61
CA VAL A 6 -39.98 -22.27 17.19
C VAL A 6 -39.62 -23.48 16.35
N GLY A 7 -38.66 -24.31 16.78
CA GLY A 7 -38.27 -25.53 16.07
C GLY A 7 -39.44 -26.49 15.91
N SER A 8 -40.25 -26.67 16.93
CA SER A 8 -41.45 -27.54 16.87
C SER A 8 -42.50 -27.01 15.90
N LYS A 9 -42.66 -25.69 15.82
CA LYS A 9 -43.55 -25.03 14.85
C LYS A 9 -43.04 -25.20 13.42
N LEU A 10 -41.78 -24.87 13.17
CA LEU A 10 -41.16 -25.03 11.85
C LEU A 10 -41.23 -26.48 11.35
N ARG A 11 -40.94 -27.46 12.21
CA ARG A 11 -41.08 -28.87 11.84
C ARG A 11 -42.49 -29.22 11.36
N ARG A 12 -43.53 -28.73 12.05
CA ARG A 12 -44.93 -29.05 11.71
C ARG A 12 -45.40 -28.33 10.45
N GLU A 13 -45.03 -27.09 10.29
CA GLU A 13 -45.56 -26.23 9.23
C GLU A 13 -44.73 -26.26 7.92
N CYS A 14 -43.43 -26.56 8.01
CA CYS A 14 -42.54 -26.60 6.84
C CYS A 14 -42.19 -28.02 6.38
N GLY A 15 -42.76 -29.07 6.98
CA GLY A 15 -42.50 -30.44 6.56
C GLY A 15 -41.07 -30.94 6.85
N ALA A 16 -40.38 -30.33 7.79
CA ALA A 16 -39.00 -30.72 8.12
C ALA A 16 -38.97 -32.12 8.78
N ALA A 17 -38.01 -32.96 8.37
CA ALA A 17 -37.84 -34.32 8.87
C ALA A 17 -37.50 -34.38 10.37
N GLY A 18 -36.82 -33.34 10.89
CA GLY A 18 -36.42 -33.26 12.30
C GLY A 18 -35.86 -31.90 12.67
N ILE A 19 -35.38 -31.79 13.93
CA ILE A 19 -34.70 -30.63 14.46
C ILE A 19 -33.29 -31.07 14.88
N SER A 20 -32.27 -30.38 14.44
CA SER A 20 -30.88 -30.56 14.88
C SER A 20 -30.31 -29.23 15.34
N LEU A 21 -29.86 -29.14 16.60
CA LEU A 21 -29.20 -27.94 17.15
C LEU A 21 -27.68 -27.94 16.92
N LYS A 22 -27.11 -29.10 16.53
CA LYS A 22 -25.65 -29.21 16.36
C LYS A 22 -25.21 -29.23 14.91
N ALA A 23 -25.98 -29.82 14.01
CA ALA A 23 -25.64 -29.94 12.61
C ALA A 23 -26.92 -29.90 11.74
N PRO A 24 -27.61 -28.75 11.66
CA PRO A 24 -28.79 -28.59 10.82
C PRO A 24 -28.41 -28.53 9.35
N GLN A 25 -29.25 -29.05 8.45
CA GLN A 25 -29.15 -28.82 7.02
C GLN A 25 -29.56 -27.39 6.63
N ILE A 26 -30.54 -26.84 7.36
CA ILE A 26 -31.01 -25.47 7.22
C ILE A 26 -30.99 -24.83 8.61
N GLU A 27 -30.27 -23.71 8.75
CA GLU A 27 -30.21 -22.95 9.99
C GLU A 27 -31.14 -21.74 9.90
N VAL A 28 -32.07 -21.61 10.85
CA VAL A 28 -32.92 -20.43 11.00
C VAL A 28 -32.42 -19.65 12.21
N ARG A 29 -31.71 -18.57 11.96
CA ARG A 29 -31.18 -17.69 13.01
C ARG A 29 -32.18 -16.61 13.37
N MET A 30 -32.39 -16.44 14.67
CA MET A 30 -33.35 -15.45 15.20
C MET A 30 -32.70 -14.73 16.38
N GLU A 31 -32.99 -13.46 16.49
CA GLU A 31 -32.59 -12.62 17.60
C GLU A 31 -33.80 -11.89 18.17
N ILE A 32 -33.97 -11.96 19.50
CA ILE A 32 -35.02 -11.24 20.21
C ILE A 32 -34.40 -10.09 20.96
N ARG A 33 -34.84 -8.88 20.64
CA ARG A 33 -34.45 -7.65 21.33
C ARG A 33 -35.72 -6.99 21.86
N ASP A 34 -35.83 -6.92 23.14
CA ASP A 34 -37.05 -6.44 23.85
C ASP A 34 -38.30 -7.16 23.35
N GLN A 35 -39.18 -6.46 22.63
CA GLN A 35 -40.43 -6.99 22.09
C GLN A 35 -40.38 -7.28 20.58
N ARG A 36 -39.19 -7.23 19.98
CA ARG A 36 -39.00 -7.44 18.54
C ARG A 36 -38.25 -8.73 18.28
N LEU A 37 -38.73 -9.47 17.29
CA LEU A 37 -38.10 -10.66 16.74
C LEU A 37 -37.47 -10.29 15.39
N PHE A 38 -36.20 -10.56 15.25
CA PHE A 38 -35.43 -10.42 13.99
C PHE A 38 -35.13 -11.81 13.46
N VAL A 39 -35.50 -12.08 12.22
CA VAL A 39 -35.03 -13.26 11.48
C VAL A 39 -33.82 -12.86 10.68
N ILE A 40 -32.67 -13.49 10.93
CA ILE A 40 -31.42 -13.19 10.29
C ILE A 40 -31.34 -13.95 8.97
N HIS A 41 -31.52 -13.25 7.87
CA HIS A 41 -31.51 -13.82 6.53
C HIS A 41 -30.07 -14.10 6.04
N SER A 42 -29.11 -13.21 6.32
CA SER A 42 -27.72 -13.38 5.95
C SER A 42 -26.80 -12.79 7.01
N GLN A 43 -25.62 -13.33 7.13
CA GLN A 43 -24.54 -12.82 7.97
C GLN A 43 -23.29 -12.68 7.13
N HIS A 44 -22.73 -11.49 7.10
CA HIS A 44 -21.49 -11.19 6.39
C HIS A 44 -20.37 -10.92 7.39
N ASN A 45 -19.23 -11.55 7.19
CA ASN A 45 -18.05 -11.26 7.98
C ASN A 45 -17.54 -9.87 7.60
N SER A 46 -17.20 -9.07 8.60
CA SER A 46 -16.53 -7.81 8.42
C SER A 46 -15.03 -7.96 8.71
N ILE A 47 -14.24 -6.91 8.39
CA ILE A 47 -12.81 -6.89 8.72
C ILE A 47 -12.53 -6.84 10.23
N GLY A 48 -13.56 -6.64 11.06
CA GLY A 48 -13.45 -6.47 12.51
C GLY A 48 -12.83 -5.13 12.90
N GLY A 49 -12.50 -4.96 14.17
CA GLY A 49 -11.92 -3.71 14.69
C GLY A 49 -12.98 -2.65 15.00
N TYR A 50 -12.55 -1.39 14.99
CA TYR A 50 -13.42 -0.21 15.10
C TYR A 50 -13.89 0.26 13.74
N PRO A 51 -14.95 1.09 13.66
CA PRO A 51 -15.32 1.73 12.39
C PRO A 51 -14.12 2.48 11.80
N LEU A 52 -13.91 2.31 10.50
CA LEU A 52 -12.75 2.87 9.80
C LEU A 52 -12.70 4.39 9.96
N GLY A 53 -11.55 4.92 10.39
CA GLY A 53 -11.33 6.35 10.60
C GLY A 53 -12.11 6.98 11.76
N ALA A 54 -12.63 6.17 12.70
CA ALA A 54 -13.33 6.67 13.89
C ALA A 54 -12.38 7.05 15.04
N LEU A 55 -11.12 6.67 14.94
CA LEU A 55 -10.08 6.98 15.93
C LEU A 55 -9.11 8.05 15.41
N GLU A 56 -8.04 8.30 16.16
CA GLU A 56 -7.03 9.31 15.90
C GLU A 56 -6.29 9.09 14.60
N GLN A 57 -5.51 10.10 14.21
CA GLN A 57 -4.72 10.07 12.97
C GLN A 57 -3.33 9.45 13.20
N THR A 58 -2.82 8.80 12.19
CA THR A 58 -1.45 8.25 12.17
C THR A 58 -0.74 8.59 10.86
N LEU A 59 0.59 8.65 10.89
CA LEU A 59 1.43 8.80 9.72
C LEU A 59 2.14 7.48 9.45
N VAL A 60 1.74 6.78 8.39
CA VAL A 60 2.29 5.48 8.00
C VAL A 60 3.46 5.68 7.04
N LEU A 61 4.64 5.17 7.40
CA LEU A 61 5.81 5.19 6.53
C LEU A 61 5.69 4.07 5.50
N MET A 62 5.45 4.46 4.25
CA MET A 62 5.21 3.54 3.14
C MET A 62 6.48 3.35 2.30
N SER A 63 6.81 2.10 1.99
CA SER A 63 7.84 1.74 1.01
C SER A 63 7.26 1.04 -0.22
N GLY A 64 5.98 0.68 -0.18
CA GLY A 64 5.29 -0.09 -1.21
C GLY A 64 5.49 -1.60 -1.11
N GLY A 65 6.44 -2.09 -0.30
CA GLY A 65 6.67 -3.51 -0.06
C GLY A 65 5.61 -4.13 0.87
N PHE A 66 5.69 -5.46 1.04
CA PHE A 66 4.76 -6.26 1.85
C PHE A 66 4.51 -5.67 3.25
N ASP A 67 5.60 -5.39 3.97
CA ASP A 67 5.52 -5.05 5.39
C ASP A 67 4.81 -3.70 5.62
N SER A 68 5.15 -2.68 4.84
CA SER A 68 4.55 -1.33 5.01
C SER A 68 3.07 -1.30 4.64
N THR A 69 2.66 -2.04 3.61
CA THR A 69 1.27 -2.09 3.16
C THR A 69 0.39 -2.87 4.14
N VAL A 70 0.89 -3.99 4.67
CA VAL A 70 0.17 -4.77 5.68
C VAL A 70 0.09 -4.00 7.01
N ALA A 71 1.15 -3.30 7.41
CA ALA A 71 1.12 -2.44 8.59
C ALA A 71 0.06 -1.33 8.47
N ALA A 72 -0.01 -0.67 7.30
CA ALA A 72 -1.04 0.32 7.02
C ALA A 72 -2.46 -0.26 7.19
N TYR A 73 -2.72 -1.40 6.56
CA TYR A 73 -4.00 -2.08 6.66
C TYR A 73 -4.37 -2.44 8.11
N GLN A 74 -3.43 -2.99 8.88
CA GLN A 74 -3.71 -3.38 10.27
C GLN A 74 -4.07 -2.18 11.15
N ILE A 75 -3.45 -1.04 10.94
CA ILE A 75 -3.75 0.20 11.65
C ILE A 75 -5.12 0.76 11.23
N MET A 76 -5.41 0.79 9.92
CA MET A 76 -6.71 1.20 9.39
C MET A 76 -7.83 0.30 9.91
N ARG A 77 -7.64 -1.01 9.92
CA ARG A 77 -8.58 -2.00 10.47
C ARG A 77 -8.88 -1.75 11.96
N ARG A 78 -7.93 -1.19 12.71
CA ARG A 78 -8.15 -0.78 14.11
C ARG A 78 -8.99 0.49 14.24
N GLY A 79 -9.29 1.17 13.14
CA GLY A 79 -10.13 2.36 13.11
C GLY A 79 -9.37 3.67 13.07
N LEU A 80 -8.02 3.64 12.99
CA LEU A 80 -7.22 4.86 12.89
C LEU A 80 -7.24 5.41 11.46
N MET A 81 -7.29 6.73 11.33
CA MET A 81 -7.15 7.44 10.06
C MET A 81 -5.67 7.51 9.69
N SER A 82 -5.29 6.90 8.58
CA SER A 82 -3.88 6.73 8.19
C SER A 82 -3.51 7.63 7.03
N HIS A 83 -2.65 8.63 7.28
CA HIS A 83 -1.93 9.38 6.26
C HIS A 83 -0.69 8.58 5.85
N PHE A 84 -0.24 8.74 4.60
CA PHE A 84 0.89 7.99 4.05
C PHE A 84 2.08 8.90 3.83
N CYS A 85 3.28 8.47 4.24
CA CYS A 85 4.53 9.18 4.02
C CYS A 85 5.53 8.27 3.31
N PHE A 86 6.06 8.74 2.20
CA PHE A 86 7.04 8.05 1.38
C PHE A 86 8.34 8.84 1.30
N PHE A 87 9.45 8.20 1.61
CA PHE A 87 10.78 8.75 1.41
C PHE A 87 11.33 8.23 0.09
N ASN A 88 11.38 9.09 -0.92
CA ASN A 88 11.80 8.72 -2.26
C ASN A 88 13.32 8.57 -2.35
N LEU A 89 13.79 7.32 -2.43
CA LEU A 89 15.19 6.95 -2.62
C LEU A 89 15.49 6.45 -4.03
N GLY A 90 14.44 6.08 -4.80
CA GLY A 90 14.56 5.32 -6.04
C GLY A 90 13.99 6.01 -7.27
N GLY A 91 13.73 7.32 -7.19
CA GLY A 91 13.23 8.10 -8.33
C GLY A 91 11.75 7.88 -8.64
N ARG A 92 11.34 8.34 -9.82
CA ARG A 92 9.92 8.48 -10.20
C ARG A 92 9.15 7.16 -10.27
N ALA A 93 9.76 6.11 -10.81
CA ALA A 93 9.07 4.80 -10.96
C ALA A 93 8.71 4.19 -9.59
N HIS A 94 9.61 4.29 -8.61
CA HIS A 94 9.33 3.83 -7.25
C HIS A 94 8.23 4.67 -6.58
N GLU A 95 8.30 6.00 -6.72
CA GLU A 95 7.28 6.91 -6.22
C GLU A 95 5.88 6.55 -6.76
N LEU A 96 5.77 6.32 -8.07
CA LEU A 96 4.52 5.91 -8.71
C LEU A 96 3.96 4.62 -8.10
N GLY A 97 4.76 3.57 -7.99
CA GLY A 97 4.32 2.30 -7.42
C GLY A 97 3.84 2.42 -5.96
N VAL A 98 4.52 3.26 -5.14
CA VAL A 98 4.09 3.51 -3.75
C VAL A 98 2.79 4.31 -3.70
N MET A 99 2.62 5.30 -4.57
CA MET A 99 1.36 6.06 -4.69
C MET A 99 0.20 5.17 -5.09
N GLU A 100 0.41 4.26 -6.03
CA GLU A 100 -0.59 3.31 -6.50
C GLU A 100 -1.08 2.39 -5.40
N VAL A 101 -0.17 1.74 -4.67
CA VAL A 101 -0.56 0.84 -3.58
C VAL A 101 -1.18 1.60 -2.40
N ALA A 102 -0.71 2.81 -2.09
CA ALA A 102 -1.32 3.64 -1.05
C ALA A 102 -2.76 4.06 -1.44
N HIS A 103 -2.96 4.48 -2.70
CA HIS A 103 -4.28 4.79 -3.23
C HIS A 103 -5.20 3.56 -3.25
N PHE A 104 -4.69 2.38 -3.65
CA PHE A 104 -5.45 1.14 -3.64
C PHE A 104 -5.95 0.77 -2.23
N ILE A 105 -5.07 0.77 -1.23
CA ILE A 105 -5.45 0.48 0.16
C ILE A 105 -6.48 1.50 0.67
N TRP A 106 -6.24 2.78 0.42
CA TRP A 106 -7.17 3.83 0.80
C TRP A 106 -8.54 3.66 0.12
N LYS A 107 -8.57 3.42 -1.19
CA LYS A 107 -9.82 3.23 -1.95
C LYS A 107 -10.63 2.05 -1.41
N LYS A 108 -9.95 0.96 -1.06
CA LYS A 108 -10.60 -0.28 -0.59
C LYS A 108 -11.05 -0.19 0.89
N TYR A 109 -10.26 0.45 1.74
CA TYR A 109 -10.46 0.40 3.19
C TYR A 109 -10.61 1.75 3.88
N GLY A 110 -10.44 2.87 3.20
CA GLY A 110 -10.43 4.20 3.81
C GLY A 110 -11.06 5.30 2.96
N SER A 111 -11.81 4.97 1.90
CA SER A 111 -12.32 5.94 0.91
C SER A 111 -13.26 7.01 1.47
N SER A 112 -13.84 6.79 2.65
CA SER A 112 -14.63 7.79 3.38
C SER A 112 -13.77 8.85 4.10
N GLN A 113 -12.44 8.62 4.19
CA GLN A 113 -11.51 9.47 4.93
C GLN A 113 -10.72 10.36 3.99
N ARG A 114 -10.54 11.64 4.39
CA ARG A 114 -9.65 12.57 3.69
C ARG A 114 -8.25 12.44 4.25
N VAL A 115 -7.40 11.67 3.58
CA VAL A 115 -6.03 11.45 3.99
C VAL A 115 -5.06 12.03 2.98
N LEU A 116 -3.84 12.30 3.41
CA LEU A 116 -2.76 12.85 2.59
C LEU A 116 -1.76 11.75 2.25
N PHE A 117 -1.19 11.87 1.07
CA PHE A 117 0.06 11.22 0.67
C PHE A 117 1.17 12.28 0.69
N VAL A 118 2.22 12.01 1.45
CA VAL A 118 3.37 12.88 1.58
C VAL A 118 4.56 12.21 0.89
N SER A 119 5.09 12.82 -0.15
CA SER A 119 6.31 12.39 -0.82
C SER A 119 7.47 13.31 -0.46
N VAL A 120 8.52 12.75 0.10
CA VAL A 120 9.72 13.47 0.52
C VAL A 120 10.88 13.05 -0.37
N PRO A 121 11.52 13.95 -1.16
CA PRO A 121 12.69 13.61 -1.93
C PRO A 121 13.87 13.34 -0.99
N PHE A 122 14.41 12.14 -1.02
CA PHE A 122 15.39 11.67 -0.03
C PHE A 122 16.73 11.25 -0.68
N GLU A 123 16.87 11.47 -1.99
CA GLU A 123 18.08 11.13 -2.74
C GLU A 123 19.32 11.87 -2.22
N GLU A 124 19.23 13.20 -1.93
CA GLU A 124 20.33 13.97 -1.36
C GLU A 124 20.70 13.48 0.05
N VAL A 125 19.69 13.14 0.87
CA VAL A 125 19.91 12.57 2.22
C VAL A 125 20.66 11.25 2.11
N LEU A 126 20.25 10.38 1.18
CA LEU A 126 20.93 9.13 0.91
C LEU A 126 22.36 9.36 0.42
N GLY A 127 22.55 10.27 -0.53
CA GLY A 127 23.87 10.63 -1.06
C GLY A 127 24.85 11.11 0.03
N GLU A 128 24.37 11.94 0.95
CA GLU A 128 25.17 12.43 2.10
C GLU A 128 25.55 11.28 3.05
N ILE A 129 24.61 10.38 3.35
CA ILE A 129 24.89 9.19 4.18
C ILE A 129 25.93 8.29 3.51
N LEU A 130 25.80 8.01 2.21
CA LEU A 130 26.75 7.20 1.46
C LEU A 130 28.16 7.82 1.40
N GLY A 131 28.24 9.15 1.40
CA GLY A 131 29.52 9.87 1.34
C GLY A 131 30.23 10.03 2.68
N LYS A 132 29.51 10.05 3.81
CA LYS A 132 30.08 10.47 5.09
C LYS A 132 29.93 9.46 6.24
N VAL A 133 28.95 8.54 6.17
CA VAL A 133 28.67 7.60 7.25
C VAL A 133 29.37 6.26 6.99
N ASP A 134 29.90 5.66 8.06
CA ASP A 134 30.50 4.31 7.98
C ASP A 134 29.50 3.28 7.47
N ASN A 135 29.90 2.47 6.49
CA ASN A 135 29.05 1.50 5.79
C ASN A 135 28.24 0.60 6.73
N SER A 136 28.81 0.23 7.87
CA SER A 136 28.14 -0.66 8.84
C SER A 136 27.05 0.02 9.66
N HIS A 137 26.95 1.36 9.63
CA HIS A 137 25.98 2.16 10.39
C HIS A 137 24.95 2.86 9.50
N MET A 138 25.16 2.89 8.17
CA MET A 138 24.31 3.63 7.22
C MET A 138 22.81 3.32 7.36
N GLY A 139 22.43 2.05 7.49
CA GLY A 139 21.03 1.66 7.63
C GLY A 139 20.36 2.17 8.91
N VAL A 140 21.09 2.26 10.00
CA VAL A 140 20.59 2.83 11.27
C VAL A 140 20.46 4.35 11.13
N VAL A 141 21.48 5.03 10.59
CA VAL A 141 21.46 6.48 10.41
C VAL A 141 20.36 6.89 9.44
N LEU A 142 20.19 6.18 8.31
CA LEU A 142 19.11 6.47 7.37
C LEU A 142 17.73 6.40 8.03
N LYS A 143 17.46 5.35 8.80
CA LYS A 143 16.19 5.20 9.52
C LYS A 143 15.98 6.29 10.57
N ARG A 144 17.04 6.74 11.23
CA ARG A 144 16.98 7.88 12.15
C ARG A 144 16.62 9.17 11.40
N MET A 145 17.19 9.42 10.22
CA MET A 145 16.82 10.58 9.38
C MET A 145 15.37 10.50 8.90
N MET A 146 14.91 9.31 8.50
CA MET A 146 13.50 9.09 8.14
C MET A 146 12.56 9.37 9.31
N LEU A 147 12.86 8.90 10.53
CA LEU A 147 12.03 9.17 11.71
C LEU A 147 12.06 10.65 12.12
N ARG A 148 13.21 11.34 12.02
CA ARG A 148 13.28 12.79 12.25
C ARG A 148 12.37 13.54 11.26
N ALA A 149 12.47 13.22 9.99
CA ALA A 149 11.64 13.83 8.95
C ALA A 149 10.15 13.52 9.16
N ALA A 150 9.82 12.26 9.43
CA ALA A 150 8.44 11.84 9.71
C ALA A 150 7.86 12.55 10.95
N SER A 151 8.66 12.75 12.00
CA SER A 151 8.24 13.48 13.19
C SER A 151 7.91 14.94 12.89
N ARG A 152 8.72 15.61 12.07
CA ARG A 152 8.48 17.00 11.64
C ARG A 152 7.19 17.13 10.81
N ILE A 153 6.96 16.18 9.90
CA ILE A 153 5.72 16.12 9.11
C ILE A 153 4.52 15.83 10.04
N ALA A 154 4.66 14.91 10.97
CA ALA A 154 3.62 14.60 11.95
C ALA A 154 3.27 15.80 12.83
N ASP A 155 4.26 16.61 13.24
CA ASP A 155 4.04 17.86 13.97
C ASP A 155 3.23 18.85 13.14
N GLN A 156 3.58 19.05 11.86
CA GLN A 156 2.84 19.93 10.95
C GLN A 156 1.39 19.48 10.74
N LEU A 157 1.15 18.18 10.72
CA LEU A 157 -0.17 17.58 10.55
C LEU A 157 -0.93 17.35 11.87
N GLN A 158 -0.31 17.67 13.02
CA GLN A 158 -0.86 17.44 14.37
C GLN A 158 -1.15 15.94 14.62
N ILE A 159 -0.24 15.08 14.22
CA ILE A 159 -0.31 13.63 14.38
C ILE A 159 0.64 13.19 15.50
N ASP A 160 0.18 12.33 16.40
CA ASP A 160 0.97 11.88 17.57
C ASP A 160 1.69 10.55 17.36
N ALA A 161 1.31 9.77 16.34
CA ALA A 161 1.84 8.44 16.13
C ALA A 161 2.35 8.23 14.69
N LEU A 162 3.54 7.63 14.60
CA LEU A 162 4.14 7.11 13.37
C LEU A 162 3.90 5.60 13.28
N VAL A 163 3.76 5.08 12.08
CA VAL A 163 3.60 3.64 11.85
C VAL A 163 4.67 3.14 10.92
N THR A 164 5.34 2.05 11.27
CA THR A 164 6.33 1.37 10.43
C THR A 164 6.01 -0.11 10.26
N GLY A 165 6.40 -0.69 9.13
CA GLY A 165 6.25 -2.12 8.84
C GLY A 165 7.40 -3.00 9.36
N GLU A 166 8.10 -2.58 10.41
CA GLU A 166 9.26 -3.30 10.91
C GLU A 166 8.87 -4.54 11.74
N ALA A 167 9.62 -5.65 11.52
CA ALA A 167 9.53 -6.87 12.32
C ALA A 167 10.90 -7.18 12.96
N ILE A 168 10.91 -7.77 14.18
CA ILE A 168 12.14 -8.05 14.91
C ILE A 168 13.06 -8.95 14.09
N SER A 169 14.32 -8.50 13.95
CA SER A 169 15.42 -9.27 13.34
C SER A 169 15.21 -9.69 11.88
N GLN A 170 14.26 -9.11 11.17
CA GLN A 170 14.08 -9.38 9.74
C GLN A 170 15.28 -8.88 8.93
N VAL A 171 15.81 -7.71 9.28
CA VAL A 171 17.08 -7.18 8.75
C VAL A 171 17.92 -6.60 9.89
N SER A 172 19.19 -6.34 9.63
CA SER A 172 20.18 -5.88 10.64
C SER A 172 19.76 -4.61 11.40
N SER A 173 19.07 -3.67 10.75
CA SER A 173 18.56 -2.45 11.39
C SER A 173 17.34 -2.68 12.29
N GLN A 174 16.71 -3.86 12.22
CA GLN A 174 15.50 -4.22 12.98
C GLN A 174 15.77 -5.08 14.22
N THR A 175 17.01 -5.18 14.65
CA THR A 175 17.32 -5.76 15.96
C THR A 175 16.86 -4.84 17.08
N LEU A 176 16.53 -5.38 18.25
CA LEU A 176 16.06 -4.58 19.40
C LEU A 176 17.02 -3.43 19.76
N PRO A 177 18.37 -3.66 19.85
CA PRO A 177 19.29 -2.57 20.11
C PRO A 177 19.25 -1.45 19.06
N ASN A 178 19.18 -1.83 17.77
CA ASN A 178 19.13 -0.86 16.68
C ASN A 178 17.77 -0.12 16.63
N LEU A 179 16.66 -0.81 16.82
CA LEU A 179 15.32 -0.15 16.90
C LEU A 179 15.27 0.84 18.05
N SER A 180 15.83 0.49 19.23
CA SER A 180 15.92 1.43 20.35
C SER A 180 16.74 2.67 20.03
N LEU A 181 17.83 2.54 19.25
CA LEU A 181 18.62 3.69 18.80
C LEU A 181 17.90 4.51 17.73
N ILE A 182 17.12 3.86 16.88
CA ILE A 182 16.33 4.52 15.86
C ILE A 182 15.21 5.33 16.51
N ASP A 183 14.52 4.78 17.50
CA ASP A 183 13.38 5.44 18.16
C ASP A 183 13.79 6.66 19.00
N CYS A 184 15.02 6.69 19.53
CA CYS A 184 15.41 7.78 20.43
C CYS A 184 15.54 9.18 19.75
N VAL A 185 15.31 9.29 18.45
CA VAL A 185 15.30 10.58 17.72
C VAL A 185 13.92 11.22 17.61
N THR A 186 12.89 10.59 18.14
CA THR A 186 11.51 11.10 18.10
C THR A 186 10.84 10.93 19.46
N GLU A 187 9.95 11.86 19.81
CA GLU A 187 9.04 11.75 20.94
C GLU A 187 7.66 11.18 20.50
N LYS A 188 7.44 11.02 19.19
CA LYS A 188 6.21 10.42 18.67
C LYS A 188 6.12 8.94 19.02
N LEU A 189 4.91 8.46 19.27
CA LEU A 189 4.66 7.03 19.44
C LEU A 189 4.95 6.29 18.12
N VAL A 190 5.90 5.37 18.12
CA VAL A 190 6.22 4.54 16.94
C VAL A 190 5.49 3.20 17.05
N LEU A 191 4.44 3.04 16.28
CA LEU A 191 3.64 1.82 16.21
C LEU A 191 4.25 0.85 15.18
N ARG A 192 4.42 -0.40 15.61
CA ARG A 192 4.92 -1.50 14.76
C ARG A 192 3.95 -2.68 14.79
N PRO A 193 2.88 -2.64 14.00
CA PRO A 193 1.86 -3.69 14.03
C PRO A 193 2.43 -5.08 13.76
N LEU A 194 3.53 -5.16 12.99
CA LEU A 194 4.14 -6.41 12.54
C LEU A 194 5.33 -6.86 13.39
N ILE A 195 5.59 -6.21 14.52
CA ILE A 195 6.84 -6.40 15.27
C ILE A 195 7.15 -7.86 15.63
N ALA A 196 6.14 -8.68 15.88
CA ALA A 196 6.25 -10.09 16.21
C ALA A 196 5.67 -11.04 15.14
N SER A 197 5.32 -10.52 13.95
CA SER A 197 4.75 -11.31 12.87
C SER A 197 5.81 -12.11 12.12
N HIS A 198 5.48 -13.34 11.71
CA HIS A 198 6.32 -14.08 10.79
C HIS A 198 6.17 -13.55 9.36
N LYS A 199 7.22 -13.67 8.54
CA LYS A 199 7.21 -13.17 7.16
C LYS A 199 6.10 -13.81 6.33
N GLN A 200 5.82 -15.11 6.54
CA GLN A 200 4.76 -15.80 5.82
C GLN A 200 3.38 -15.23 6.18
N ASP A 201 3.09 -14.96 7.44
CA ASP A 201 1.82 -14.37 7.88
C ASP A 201 1.57 -12.99 7.22
N ILE A 202 2.66 -12.22 7.04
CA ILE A 202 2.60 -10.92 6.35
C ILE A 202 2.30 -11.10 4.87
N ILE A 203 2.92 -12.07 4.22
CA ILE A 203 2.69 -12.38 2.80
C ILE A 203 1.24 -12.87 2.60
N ASP A 204 0.78 -13.80 3.42
CA ASP A 204 -0.57 -14.35 3.36
C ASP A 204 -1.62 -13.25 3.53
N LEU A 205 -1.40 -12.33 4.48
CA LEU A 205 -2.28 -11.18 4.68
C LEU A 205 -2.21 -10.19 3.52
N ALA A 206 -1.03 -9.98 2.91
CA ALA A 206 -0.90 -9.14 1.72
C ALA A 206 -1.66 -9.73 0.51
N GLU A 207 -1.69 -11.05 0.37
CA GLU A 207 -2.50 -11.74 -0.64
C GLU A 207 -4.01 -11.56 -0.36
N GLU A 208 -4.45 -11.74 0.89
CA GLU A 208 -5.84 -11.56 1.29
C GLU A 208 -6.35 -10.14 1.01
N ILE A 209 -5.54 -9.13 1.29
CA ILE A 209 -5.92 -7.73 1.08
C ILE A 209 -5.68 -7.23 -0.36
N GLY A 210 -5.04 -8.03 -1.22
CA GLY A 210 -4.79 -7.73 -2.64
C GLY A 210 -3.57 -6.84 -2.89
N THR A 211 -2.61 -6.74 -1.95
CA THR A 211 -1.41 -5.90 -2.10
C THR A 211 -0.14 -6.69 -2.45
N ALA A 212 -0.20 -8.01 -2.45
CA ALA A 212 0.96 -8.87 -2.69
C ALA A 212 1.60 -8.64 -4.05
N ASP A 213 0.79 -8.44 -5.09
CA ASP A 213 1.31 -8.27 -6.44
C ASP A 213 2.01 -6.92 -6.65
N PHE A 214 1.55 -5.85 -5.98
CA PHE A 214 2.29 -4.59 -5.91
C PHE A 214 3.67 -4.82 -5.28
N ALA A 215 3.71 -5.49 -4.13
CA ALA A 215 4.93 -5.70 -3.38
C ALA A 215 5.96 -6.58 -4.11
N LYS A 216 5.52 -7.58 -4.88
CA LYS A 216 6.41 -8.45 -5.69
C LYS A 216 7.21 -7.69 -6.74
N HIS A 217 6.67 -6.57 -7.23
CA HIS A 217 7.28 -5.75 -8.29
C HIS A 217 7.96 -4.49 -7.76
N MET A 218 7.87 -4.25 -6.44
CA MET A 218 8.46 -3.08 -5.81
C MET A 218 9.94 -3.28 -5.52
N PRO A 219 10.83 -2.38 -5.98
CA PRO A 219 12.25 -2.46 -5.67
C PRO A 219 12.53 -2.18 -4.19
N GLU A 220 13.42 -2.96 -3.59
CA GLU A 220 13.87 -2.74 -2.21
C GLU A 220 15.16 -1.93 -2.17
N TYR A 221 15.09 -0.66 -1.74
CA TYR A 221 16.26 0.22 -1.64
C TYR A 221 16.93 0.19 -0.25
N CYS A 222 16.14 0.06 0.82
CA CYS A 222 16.67 0.17 2.19
C CYS A 222 17.62 -0.97 2.61
N GLY A 223 17.49 -2.16 2.00
CA GLY A 223 18.31 -3.32 2.34
C GLY A 223 19.70 -3.32 1.70
N VAL A 224 19.90 -2.52 0.64
CA VAL A 224 21.11 -2.56 -0.20
C VAL A 224 22.21 -1.59 0.27
N ILE A 225 21.87 -0.65 1.16
CA ILE A 225 22.72 0.50 1.51
C ILE A 225 23.91 0.12 2.40
N SER A 226 23.80 -0.91 3.21
CA SER A 226 24.81 -1.26 4.22
C SER A 226 25.66 -2.44 3.81
N VAL A 227 26.98 -2.29 3.88
CA VAL A 227 27.95 -3.38 3.74
C VAL A 227 28.37 -3.83 5.14
N ASN A 228 28.24 -5.12 5.44
CA ASN A 228 28.54 -5.69 6.78
C ASN A 228 27.84 -4.95 7.93
N PRO A 229 26.50 -4.78 7.89
CA PRO A 229 25.79 -3.95 8.83
C PRO A 229 25.91 -4.46 10.28
N LYS A 230 26.03 -3.55 11.24
CA LYS A 230 26.03 -3.88 12.67
C LYS A 230 24.63 -4.24 13.16
N THR A 231 24.49 -5.44 13.71
CA THR A 231 23.23 -5.87 14.37
C THR A 231 23.11 -5.35 15.81
N HIS A 232 24.20 -4.78 16.35
CA HIS A 232 24.25 -4.17 17.68
C HIS A 232 25.10 -2.89 17.60
N ALA A 233 24.55 -1.84 17.03
CA ALA A 233 25.21 -0.54 16.97
C ALA A 233 25.28 0.09 18.37
N LYS A 234 26.36 0.80 18.65
CA LYS A 234 26.53 1.53 19.91
C LYS A 234 26.06 2.97 19.75
N ARG A 235 25.33 3.49 20.75
CA ARG A 235 24.76 4.86 20.72
C ARG A 235 25.82 5.90 20.38
N ASN A 236 26.95 5.94 21.10
CA ASN A 236 28.00 6.92 20.89
C ASN A 236 28.59 6.85 19.48
N ARG A 237 28.64 5.66 18.85
CA ARG A 237 29.14 5.53 17.49
C ARG A 237 28.09 6.04 16.47
N VAL A 238 26.83 5.68 16.65
CA VAL A 238 25.76 6.18 15.76
C VAL A 238 25.65 7.70 15.86
N GLU A 239 25.73 8.28 17.05
CA GLU A 239 25.71 9.74 17.25
C GLU A 239 26.94 10.42 16.63
N TYR A 240 28.13 9.80 16.72
CA TYR A 240 29.32 10.27 16.03
C TYR A 240 29.17 10.27 14.51
N GLU A 241 28.65 9.19 13.93
CA GLU A 241 28.36 9.11 12.48
C GLU A 241 27.32 10.17 12.06
N GLU A 242 26.29 10.37 12.87
CA GLU A 242 25.26 11.37 12.62
C GLU A 242 25.76 12.81 12.67
N GLN A 243 26.80 13.10 13.47
CA GLN A 243 27.46 14.42 13.51
C GLN A 243 28.18 14.77 12.20
N GLN A 244 28.52 13.77 11.38
CA GLN A 244 29.13 14.01 10.07
C GLN A 244 28.10 14.39 9.01
N PHE A 245 26.82 14.12 9.28
CA PHE A 245 25.71 14.41 8.38
C PHE A 245 25.34 15.91 8.44
N ASP A 246 25.22 16.56 7.27
CA ASP A 246 24.73 17.94 7.19
C ASP A 246 23.20 17.99 7.31
N MET A 247 22.71 18.41 8.47
CA MET A 247 21.27 18.51 8.76
C MET A 247 20.54 19.49 7.82
N ALA A 248 21.22 20.45 7.18
CA ALA A 248 20.59 21.33 6.20
C ALA A 248 20.05 20.56 4.98
N ILE A 249 20.61 19.40 4.67
CA ILE A 249 20.13 18.51 3.59
C ILE A 249 18.76 17.94 3.97
N LEU A 250 18.59 17.53 5.24
CA LEU A 250 17.30 17.04 5.74
C LEU A 250 16.23 18.14 5.72
N GLU A 251 16.60 19.37 6.12
CA GLU A 251 15.69 20.51 6.06
C GLU A 251 15.25 20.81 4.61
N ARG A 252 16.16 20.81 3.65
CA ARG A 252 15.79 20.96 2.22
C ARG A 252 14.88 19.85 1.71
N ALA A 253 15.11 18.60 2.13
CA ALA A 253 14.24 17.50 1.77
C ALA A 253 12.81 17.71 2.30
N LEU A 254 12.68 18.23 3.52
CA LEU A 254 11.37 18.55 4.12
C LEU A 254 10.70 19.76 3.45
N GLU A 255 11.45 20.81 3.11
CA GLU A 255 10.93 21.97 2.36
C GLU A 255 10.39 21.59 0.98
N ASN A 256 11.01 20.60 0.33
CA ASN A 256 10.60 20.08 -0.97
C ASN A 256 9.58 18.93 -0.88
N ALA A 257 9.09 18.59 0.32
CA ALA A 257 8.07 17.57 0.49
C ALA A 257 6.75 18.00 -0.16
N LYS A 258 6.14 17.07 -0.90
CA LYS A 258 4.84 17.28 -1.57
C LYS A 258 3.75 16.61 -0.76
N LEU A 259 2.73 17.38 -0.38
CA LEU A 259 1.55 16.90 0.34
C LEU A 259 0.36 16.92 -0.63
N VAL A 260 -0.17 15.75 -0.97
CA VAL A 260 -1.24 15.60 -1.94
C VAL A 260 -2.40 14.84 -1.31
N PRO A 261 -3.65 15.30 -1.45
CA PRO A 261 -4.81 14.48 -1.10
C PRO A 261 -4.78 13.15 -1.86
N ILE A 262 -4.97 12.03 -1.16
CA ILE A 262 -4.79 10.69 -1.73
C ILE A 262 -5.76 10.41 -2.89
N ASP A 263 -6.94 11.00 -2.89
CA ASP A 263 -7.93 10.90 -3.96
C ASP A 263 -7.49 11.61 -5.25
N ARG A 264 -6.52 12.53 -5.17
CA ARG A 264 -5.96 13.30 -6.29
C ARG A 264 -4.56 12.86 -6.69
N VAL A 265 -3.92 12.00 -5.89
CA VAL A 265 -2.53 11.61 -6.11
C VAL A 265 -2.31 11.05 -7.52
N ILE A 266 -3.27 10.28 -8.02
CA ILE A 266 -3.20 9.70 -9.37
C ILE A 266 -3.42 10.78 -10.45
N ASP A 267 -4.37 11.69 -10.23
CA ASP A 267 -4.72 12.74 -11.22
C ASP A 267 -3.58 13.78 -11.36
N GLU A 268 -2.93 14.17 -10.25
CA GLU A 268 -1.80 15.12 -10.28
C GLU A 268 -0.58 14.56 -11.01
N LEU A 269 -0.36 13.25 -10.95
CA LEU A 269 0.72 12.59 -11.67
C LEU A 269 0.53 12.62 -13.20
N GLY A 270 -0.72 12.69 -13.68
CA GLY A 270 -1.05 12.66 -15.09
C GLY A 270 -1.07 14.03 -15.79
N GLN A 271 -0.98 15.14 -15.06
CA GLN A 271 -1.16 16.49 -15.65
C GLN A 271 0.05 16.96 -16.48
N ASP A 272 1.26 16.48 -16.18
CA ASP A 272 2.49 16.94 -16.85
C ASP A 272 2.89 16.09 -18.07
N VAL A 273 2.08 15.11 -18.46
CA VAL A 273 2.50 14.10 -19.43
C VAL A 273 1.66 14.21 -20.72
N GLN A 274 2.28 14.70 -21.80
CA GLN A 274 1.70 14.66 -23.15
C GLN A 274 2.01 13.30 -23.79
N ILE A 275 0.98 12.44 -23.89
CA ILE A 275 1.05 11.16 -24.60
C ILE A 275 -0.05 11.09 -25.63
N GLU A 276 0.25 10.41 -26.74
CA GLU A 276 -0.73 10.17 -27.80
C GLU A 276 -1.85 9.27 -27.27
N GLU A 277 -3.06 9.83 -27.22
CA GLU A 277 -4.29 9.10 -26.88
C GLU A 277 -5.03 8.75 -28.18
N VAL A 278 -5.53 7.51 -28.25
CA VAL A 278 -6.32 7.03 -29.36
C VAL A 278 -7.69 6.58 -28.85
N SER A 279 -8.76 6.96 -29.54
CA SER A 279 -10.13 6.58 -29.19
C SER A 279 -10.57 5.25 -29.84
N GLU A 280 -9.87 4.80 -30.88
CA GLU A 280 -10.15 3.56 -31.60
C GLU A 280 -8.89 2.71 -31.70
N ALA A 281 -9.05 1.42 -31.48
CA ALA A 281 -7.98 0.44 -31.69
C ALA A 281 -8.07 -0.14 -33.10
N LEU A 282 -6.95 -0.23 -33.79
CA LEU A 282 -6.87 -0.74 -35.16
C LEU A 282 -6.49 -2.23 -35.19
N ALA A 283 -6.87 -2.93 -36.25
CA ALA A 283 -6.51 -4.31 -36.46
C ALA A 283 -4.98 -4.52 -36.41
N GLY A 284 -4.52 -5.46 -35.61
CA GLY A 284 -3.11 -5.76 -35.39
C GLY A 284 -2.47 -5.04 -34.18
N GLN A 285 -3.15 -4.08 -33.57
CA GLN A 285 -2.79 -3.50 -32.29
C GLN A 285 -3.29 -4.40 -31.15
N ILE A 286 -2.64 -4.32 -30.00
CA ILE A 286 -3.00 -5.04 -28.78
C ILE A 286 -3.42 -4.02 -27.72
N VAL A 287 -4.62 -4.17 -27.19
CA VAL A 287 -5.04 -3.38 -26.04
C VAL A 287 -4.59 -4.09 -24.77
N VAL A 288 -3.85 -3.38 -23.92
CA VAL A 288 -3.40 -3.91 -22.63
C VAL A 288 -4.25 -3.29 -21.54
N ASP A 289 -5.12 -4.10 -20.95
CA ASP A 289 -5.90 -3.71 -19.80
C ASP A 289 -5.00 -3.73 -18.56
N ILE A 290 -4.67 -2.53 -18.09
CA ILE A 290 -3.78 -2.36 -16.94
C ILE A 290 -4.53 -2.17 -15.62
N ARG A 291 -5.84 -2.34 -15.59
CA ARG A 291 -6.63 -2.24 -14.35
C ARG A 291 -6.23 -3.33 -13.35
N HIS A 292 -6.63 -3.12 -12.09
CA HIS A 292 -6.54 -4.19 -11.09
C HIS A 292 -7.43 -5.37 -11.52
N PRO A 293 -7.03 -6.64 -11.27
CA PRO A 293 -7.82 -7.81 -11.66
C PRO A 293 -9.28 -7.74 -11.20
N ASP A 294 -9.53 -7.35 -9.97
CA ASP A 294 -10.90 -7.21 -9.43
C ASP A 294 -11.76 -6.27 -10.31
N ALA A 295 -11.20 -5.13 -10.74
CA ALA A 295 -11.91 -4.18 -11.58
C ALA A 295 -12.09 -4.67 -13.02
N ALA A 296 -11.14 -5.46 -13.52
CA ALA A 296 -11.22 -6.07 -14.85
C ALA A 296 -12.20 -7.26 -14.87
N GLU A 297 -12.35 -7.99 -13.75
CA GLU A 297 -13.35 -9.06 -13.59
C GLU A 297 -14.76 -8.51 -13.44
N ASP A 298 -14.94 -7.42 -12.68
CA ASP A 298 -16.24 -6.77 -12.48
C ASP A 298 -16.79 -6.17 -13.79
N GLU A 299 -15.93 -5.57 -14.60
CA GLU A 299 -16.28 -4.96 -15.90
C GLU A 299 -15.27 -5.39 -16.98
N PRO A 300 -15.41 -6.58 -17.60
CA PRO A 300 -14.48 -7.04 -18.62
C PRO A 300 -14.42 -6.11 -19.84
N LEU A 301 -13.20 -5.80 -20.29
CA LEU A 301 -12.98 -5.01 -21.50
C LEU A 301 -13.01 -5.92 -22.73
N GLU A 302 -14.05 -5.81 -23.53
CA GLU A 302 -14.18 -6.54 -24.81
C GLU A 302 -14.23 -5.53 -25.97
N ILE A 303 -13.34 -5.71 -26.96
CA ILE A 303 -13.28 -4.87 -28.15
C ILE A 303 -13.36 -5.77 -29.39
N ALA A 304 -14.39 -5.59 -30.20
CA ALA A 304 -14.63 -6.44 -31.36
C ALA A 304 -13.43 -6.45 -32.33
N GLY A 305 -12.85 -7.62 -32.57
CA GLY A 305 -11.74 -7.82 -33.51
C GLY A 305 -10.37 -7.35 -33.03
N ILE A 306 -10.22 -6.97 -31.76
CA ILE A 306 -8.96 -6.53 -31.15
C ILE A 306 -8.55 -7.52 -30.06
N ASP A 307 -7.26 -7.84 -29.99
CA ASP A 307 -6.66 -8.64 -28.91
C ASP A 307 -6.56 -7.78 -27.65
N VAL A 308 -7.21 -8.22 -26.57
CA VAL A 308 -7.16 -7.55 -25.27
C VAL A 308 -6.40 -8.45 -24.29
N GLN A 309 -5.29 -7.95 -23.76
CA GLN A 309 -4.43 -8.67 -22.83
C GLN A 309 -4.52 -8.00 -21.44
N ALA A 310 -4.81 -8.78 -20.42
CA ALA A 310 -4.76 -8.32 -19.04
C ALA A 310 -3.30 -8.32 -18.55
N LEU A 311 -2.78 -7.14 -18.25
CA LEU A 311 -1.47 -6.96 -17.63
C LEU A 311 -1.56 -5.80 -16.63
N PRO A 312 -1.91 -6.09 -15.37
CA PRO A 312 -2.15 -5.07 -14.36
C PRO A 312 -0.99 -4.08 -14.22
N PHE A 313 -1.32 -2.81 -13.96
CA PHE A 313 -0.37 -1.69 -13.92
C PHE A 313 0.86 -1.96 -13.05
N TYR A 314 0.71 -2.61 -11.90
CA TYR A 314 1.82 -2.95 -10.99
C TYR A 314 2.80 -3.99 -11.57
N ALA A 315 2.38 -4.83 -12.51
CA ALA A 315 3.21 -5.81 -13.20
C ALA A 315 3.74 -5.30 -14.55
N LEU A 316 3.13 -4.24 -15.10
CA LEU A 316 3.37 -3.77 -16.47
C LEU A 316 4.84 -3.47 -16.74
N ASN A 317 5.47 -2.62 -15.90
CA ASN A 317 6.85 -2.20 -16.13
C ASN A 317 7.85 -3.37 -16.07
N ALA A 318 7.64 -4.33 -15.18
CA ALA A 318 8.50 -5.50 -15.06
C ALA A 318 8.35 -6.47 -16.24
N ARG A 319 7.13 -6.66 -16.74
CA ARG A 319 6.78 -7.66 -17.74
C ARG A 319 6.71 -7.10 -19.17
N PHE A 320 6.67 -5.77 -19.36
CA PHE A 320 6.58 -5.18 -20.68
C PHE A 320 7.75 -5.59 -21.61
N LYS A 321 8.94 -5.76 -21.01
CA LYS A 321 10.15 -6.25 -21.71
C LYS A 321 10.01 -7.67 -22.30
N GLU A 322 9.03 -8.45 -21.83
CA GLU A 322 8.74 -9.81 -22.32
C GLU A 322 7.81 -9.78 -23.54
N LEU A 323 7.21 -8.62 -23.83
CA LEU A 323 6.28 -8.46 -24.95
C LEU A 323 7.03 -8.26 -26.28
N ASP A 324 6.34 -8.54 -27.37
CA ASP A 324 6.89 -8.41 -28.73
C ASP A 324 7.04 -6.93 -29.13
N ASN A 325 8.26 -6.42 -29.16
CA ASN A 325 8.57 -5.03 -29.50
C ASN A 325 8.16 -4.62 -30.94
N SER A 326 7.81 -5.55 -31.80
CA SER A 326 7.32 -5.26 -33.17
C SER A 326 5.84 -4.89 -33.19
N ARG A 327 5.11 -5.11 -32.11
CA ARG A 327 3.70 -4.82 -31.98
C ARG A 327 3.44 -3.45 -31.37
N GLN A 328 2.28 -2.87 -31.67
CA GLN A 328 1.77 -1.64 -31.05
C GLN A 328 0.88 -1.98 -29.87
N TYR A 329 1.15 -1.38 -28.71
CA TYR A 329 0.42 -1.59 -27.47
C TYR A 329 -0.36 -0.34 -27.10
N LEU A 330 -1.63 -0.51 -26.76
CA LEU A 330 -2.53 0.53 -26.32
C LEU A 330 -2.91 0.27 -24.85
N LEU A 331 -2.39 1.07 -23.93
CA LEU A 331 -2.67 0.90 -22.51
C LEU A 331 -4.04 1.45 -22.14
N TYR A 332 -4.86 0.65 -21.47
CA TYR A 332 -6.21 1.02 -21.05
C TYR A 332 -6.36 1.01 -19.53
N CYS A 333 -7.00 2.04 -18.99
CA CYS A 333 -7.60 2.07 -17.66
C CYS A 333 -8.83 2.99 -17.67
N ASP A 334 -9.74 2.84 -16.69
CA ASP A 334 -11.06 3.52 -16.70
C ASP A 334 -11.01 5.04 -16.87
N LYS A 335 -10.07 5.72 -16.20
CA LYS A 335 -9.92 7.17 -16.25
C LYS A 335 -8.83 7.66 -17.21
N GLY A 336 -8.07 6.77 -17.84
CA GLY A 336 -6.96 7.13 -18.72
C GLY A 336 -5.71 7.68 -18.01
N VAL A 337 -5.74 7.91 -16.69
CA VAL A 337 -4.64 8.55 -15.96
C VAL A 337 -3.49 7.57 -15.74
N MET A 338 -3.77 6.37 -15.23
CA MET A 338 -2.76 5.32 -15.01
C MET A 338 -2.12 4.89 -16.33
N SER A 339 -2.92 4.72 -17.38
CA SER A 339 -2.39 4.37 -18.70
C SER A 339 -1.46 5.45 -19.25
N ARG A 340 -1.74 6.74 -19.05
CA ARG A 340 -0.83 7.84 -19.43
C ARG A 340 0.49 7.78 -18.66
N LEU A 341 0.45 7.58 -17.35
CA LEU A 341 1.63 7.52 -16.50
C LEU A 341 2.57 6.38 -16.90
N HIS A 342 2.01 5.18 -17.06
CA HIS A 342 2.77 4.01 -17.45
C HIS A 342 3.28 4.10 -18.90
N ALA A 343 2.49 4.64 -19.82
CA ALA A 343 2.95 4.90 -21.18
C ALA A 343 4.13 5.89 -21.19
N HIS A 344 4.07 6.97 -20.40
CA HIS A 344 5.19 7.90 -20.28
C HIS A 344 6.46 7.24 -19.74
N HIS A 345 6.32 6.43 -18.70
CA HIS A 345 7.46 5.71 -18.14
C HIS A 345 8.07 4.76 -19.18
N LEU A 346 7.26 3.95 -19.86
CA LEU A 346 7.74 3.05 -20.91
C LEU A 346 8.39 3.80 -22.06
N LEU A 347 7.82 4.92 -22.50
CA LEU A 347 8.43 5.79 -23.52
C LEU A 347 9.78 6.35 -23.05
N SER A 348 9.91 6.75 -21.79
CA SER A 348 11.17 7.23 -21.21
C SER A 348 12.25 6.13 -21.11
N GLU A 349 11.84 4.87 -21.00
CA GLU A 349 12.70 3.69 -21.07
C GLU A 349 13.06 3.25 -22.52
N GLY A 350 12.49 3.94 -23.53
CA GLY A 350 12.83 3.71 -24.94
C GLY A 350 11.82 2.83 -25.72
N TYR A 351 10.70 2.45 -25.12
CA TYR A 351 9.63 1.72 -25.82
C TYR A 351 8.75 2.64 -26.64
N ALA A 352 9.08 2.87 -27.92
CA ALA A 352 8.34 3.80 -28.80
C ALA A 352 6.98 3.26 -29.31
N ASN A 353 6.62 2.03 -28.99
CA ASN A 353 5.46 1.31 -29.47
C ASN A 353 4.26 1.30 -28.52
N VAL A 354 4.19 2.30 -27.62
CA VAL A 354 3.15 2.42 -26.58
C VAL A 354 2.33 3.68 -26.79
N ARG A 355 1.00 3.56 -26.68
CA ARG A 355 0.05 4.66 -26.66
C ARG A 355 -1.04 4.40 -25.63
N VAL A 356 -1.92 5.35 -25.41
CA VAL A 356 -3.05 5.24 -24.49
C VAL A 356 -4.34 5.02 -25.26
N TYR A 357 -5.09 4.00 -24.90
CA TYR A 357 -6.44 3.76 -25.39
C TYR A 357 -7.46 4.43 -24.48
N ARG A 358 -8.26 5.31 -25.07
CA ARG A 358 -9.32 6.03 -24.37
C ARG A 358 -10.57 6.04 -25.23
N PRO A 359 -11.43 5.03 -25.12
CA PRO A 359 -12.70 5.00 -25.83
C PRO A 359 -13.57 6.20 -25.44
N SER A 360 -14.33 6.72 -26.41
CA SER A 360 -15.24 7.87 -26.25
C SER A 360 -16.46 7.56 -25.40
#